data_50796ddacaa057476b5d141fe7920565
#
_entry.id   50796ddacaa057476b5d141fe7920565
#
_cell.length_a   1.000
_cell.length_b   1.000
_cell.length_c   1.000
_cell.angle_alpha   90.00
_cell.angle_beta   90.00
_cell.angle_gamma   90.00
#
_symmetry.space_group_name_H-M   'P 1'
#
loop_
_entity.id
_entity.type
_entity.pdbx_description
1 polymer ?
#
loop_
_entity_poly.entity_id
_entity_poly.type
_entity_poly.pdbx_seq_one_letter_code
_entity_poly.pdbx_strand_id
1 'polypeptide(L)'
;MFIFNSSIGKKFVQAVSGAFLILFLLLHAVINFFSVIDSFTGKFGAAMNDHDLFSEGDGLFKLGCDFMSTPVISIMVPVLALGFLVHIAYGCWLSYKNIQARGGYKRYEVSSKAAADSWSSRNMLVLGIVILGLLAFHLFHFWAKMQL
;
A
#
# COMPACT_ATOMS: atom_id res chain seq x y z
N MET A 1 0.57 -1.78 -29.07
CA MET A 1 0.05 -1.72 -27.68
C MET A 1 0.03 -3.12 -27.06
N PHE A 2 1.21 -3.77 -27.03
CA PHE A 2 1.36 -5.19 -26.64
C PHE A 2 1.29 -5.46 -25.15
N ILE A 3 1.66 -4.50 -24.30
CA ILE A 3 1.84 -4.71 -22.85
C ILE A 3 0.50 -5.00 -22.14
N PHE A 4 -0.57 -4.30 -22.48
CA PHE A 4 -1.86 -4.46 -21.79
C PHE A 4 -2.67 -5.68 -22.25
N ASN A 5 -2.40 -6.22 -23.43
CA ASN A 5 -3.15 -7.35 -23.97
C ASN A 5 -2.48 -8.72 -23.75
N SER A 6 -1.16 -8.75 -23.53
CA SER A 6 -0.46 -10.01 -23.25
C SER A 6 -0.61 -10.45 -21.79
N SER A 7 -0.60 -11.76 -21.54
CA SER A 7 -0.65 -12.30 -20.16
C SER A 7 0.57 -11.91 -19.33
N ILE A 8 1.73 -11.77 -19.97
CA ILE A 8 2.97 -11.32 -19.33
C ILE A 8 2.87 -9.84 -18.97
N GLY A 9 2.35 -9.01 -19.90
CA GLY A 9 2.19 -7.57 -19.65
C GLY A 9 1.25 -7.27 -18.48
N LYS A 10 0.16 -8.03 -18.34
CA LYS A 10 -0.76 -7.89 -17.21
C LYS A 10 -0.09 -8.24 -15.88
N LYS A 11 0.72 -9.29 -15.82
CA LYS A 11 1.50 -9.64 -14.64
C LYS A 11 2.57 -8.59 -14.33
N PHE A 12 3.17 -7.98 -15.36
CA PHE A 12 4.12 -6.90 -15.20
C PHE A 12 3.48 -5.65 -14.59
N VAL A 13 2.30 -5.21 -15.09
CA VAL A 13 1.54 -4.09 -14.51
C VAL A 13 1.20 -4.37 -13.05
N GLN A 14 0.75 -5.59 -12.74
CA GLN A 14 0.47 -6.00 -11.36
C GLN A 14 1.70 -5.92 -10.46
N ALA A 15 2.85 -6.37 -10.94
CA ALA A 15 4.10 -6.34 -10.18
C ALA A 15 4.59 -4.90 -9.95
N VAL A 16 4.57 -4.05 -10.98
CA VAL A 16 5.00 -2.65 -10.91
C VAL A 16 4.09 -1.85 -9.98
N SER A 17 2.76 -1.99 -10.12
CA SER A 17 1.82 -1.34 -9.22
C SER A 17 2.00 -1.81 -7.77
N GLY A 18 2.22 -3.09 -7.54
CA GLY A 18 2.50 -3.63 -6.21
C GLY A 18 3.80 -3.08 -5.62
N ALA A 19 4.88 -3.00 -6.40
CA ALA A 19 6.14 -2.41 -5.96
C ALA A 19 6.00 -0.93 -5.58
N PHE A 20 5.24 -0.17 -6.37
CA PHE A 20 4.90 1.23 -6.06
C PHE A 20 4.16 1.35 -4.72
N LEU A 21 3.17 0.50 -4.48
CA LEU A 21 2.41 0.49 -3.22
C LEU A 21 3.27 0.09 -2.02
N ILE A 22 4.19 -0.87 -2.19
CA ILE A 22 5.14 -1.27 -1.12
C ILE A 22 6.05 -0.10 -0.75
N LEU A 23 6.56 0.64 -1.73
CA LEU A 23 7.40 1.80 -1.49
C LEU A 23 6.66 2.88 -0.68
N PHE A 24 5.40 3.15 -1.04
CA PHE A 24 4.53 4.03 -0.27
C PHE A 24 4.31 3.53 1.16
N LEU A 25 3.99 2.24 1.33
CA LEU A 25 3.76 1.64 2.65
C LEU A 25 5.00 1.73 3.55
N LEU A 26 6.19 1.56 3.00
CA LEU A 26 7.45 1.72 3.74
C LEU A 26 7.61 3.17 4.22
N LEU A 27 7.42 4.15 3.34
CA LEU A 27 7.50 5.57 3.72
C LEU A 27 6.45 5.91 4.79
N HIS A 28 5.22 5.47 4.59
CA HIS A 28 4.13 5.65 5.55
C HIS A 28 4.44 5.02 6.91
N ALA A 29 4.96 3.81 6.93
CA ALA A 29 5.35 3.12 8.15
C ALA A 29 6.49 3.86 8.89
N VAL A 30 7.50 4.34 8.17
CA VAL A 30 8.62 5.10 8.77
C VAL A 30 8.12 6.38 9.42
N ILE A 31 7.27 7.16 8.73
CA ILE A 31 6.73 8.41 9.29
C ILE A 31 5.87 8.13 10.53
N ASN A 32 5.03 7.09 10.48
CA ASN A 32 4.25 6.72 11.66
C ASN A 32 5.12 6.19 12.81
N PHE A 33 6.25 5.53 12.51
CA PHE A 33 7.19 5.08 13.53
C PHE A 33 7.88 6.25 14.24
N PHE A 34 8.04 7.39 13.57
CA PHE A 34 8.56 8.62 14.21
C PHE A 34 7.67 9.07 15.37
N SER A 35 6.35 8.85 15.31
CA SER A 35 5.46 9.17 16.43
C SER A 35 5.79 8.35 17.69
N VAL A 36 6.24 7.12 17.52
CA VAL A 36 6.67 6.28 18.63
C VAL A 36 7.97 6.81 19.24
N ILE A 37 8.94 7.20 18.41
CA ILE A 37 10.20 7.81 18.87
C ILE A 37 9.92 9.09 19.65
N ASP A 38 9.08 9.97 19.09
CA ASP A 38 8.74 11.25 19.71
C ASP A 38 7.96 11.07 21.03
N SER A 39 7.15 10.02 21.13
CA SER A 39 6.48 9.65 22.37
C SER A 39 7.49 9.31 23.49
N PHE A 40 8.57 8.59 23.17
CA PHE A 40 9.63 8.28 24.13
C PHE A 40 10.49 9.49 24.48
N THR A 41 10.67 10.43 23.57
CA THR A 41 11.47 11.65 23.79
C THR A 41 10.66 12.79 24.40
N GLY A 42 9.35 12.63 24.60
CA GLY A 42 8.44 13.66 25.13
C GLY A 42 8.11 14.79 24.13
N LYS A 43 8.50 14.67 22.89
CA LYS A 43 8.30 15.71 21.85
C LYS A 43 6.95 15.62 21.13
N PHE A 44 6.23 14.52 21.28
CA PHE A 44 5.00 14.25 20.52
C PHE A 44 3.89 15.30 20.79
N GLY A 45 3.72 15.73 22.03
CA GLY A 45 2.69 16.71 22.39
C GLY A 45 3.03 18.15 21.97
N ALA A 46 4.32 18.51 21.96
CA ALA A 46 4.78 19.84 21.55
C ALA A 46 4.63 20.05 20.03
N ALA A 47 4.90 19.03 19.24
CA ALA A 47 4.82 19.08 17.78
C ALA A 47 3.40 19.32 17.23
N MET A 48 2.36 18.98 17.98
CA MET A 48 0.96 19.11 17.53
C MET A 48 0.39 20.53 17.69
N ASN A 49 1.04 21.39 18.49
CA ASN A 49 0.53 22.71 18.85
C ASN A 49 1.23 23.87 18.13
N ASP A 50 2.27 23.61 17.38
CA ASP A 50 3.06 24.64 16.69
C ASP A 50 2.77 24.63 15.19
N HIS A 51 2.44 25.82 14.64
CA HIS A 51 2.13 26.02 13.23
C HIS A 51 3.33 26.43 12.37
N ASP A 52 4.51 26.60 12.99
CA ASP A 52 5.71 27.01 12.26
C ASP A 52 6.43 25.82 11.64
N LEU A 53 6.58 25.84 10.31
CA LEU A 53 7.37 24.86 9.58
C LEU A 53 8.84 24.92 10.03
N PHE A 54 9.38 23.81 10.53
CA PHE A 54 10.78 23.65 10.90
C PHE A 54 11.28 24.47 12.09
N SER A 55 10.48 24.65 13.13
CA SER A 55 10.98 25.26 14.37
C SER A 55 11.96 24.32 15.11
N GLU A 56 13.02 24.91 15.69
CA GLU A 56 13.99 24.16 16.50
C GLU A 56 13.29 23.51 17.71
N GLY A 57 13.38 22.21 17.83
CA GLY A 57 12.75 21.42 18.91
C GLY A 57 11.58 20.56 18.49
N ASP A 58 11.16 20.62 17.23
CA ASP A 58 10.09 19.76 16.69
C ASP A 58 10.48 18.29 16.70
N GLY A 59 9.46 17.44 16.92
CA GLY A 59 9.63 15.99 16.84
C GLY A 59 9.79 15.51 15.39
N LEU A 60 10.35 14.32 15.23
CA LEU A 60 10.52 13.66 13.94
C LEU A 60 9.17 13.40 13.23
N PHE A 61 8.12 13.16 14.01
CA PHE A 61 6.78 12.94 13.45
C PHE A 61 6.23 14.22 12.79
N LYS A 62 6.42 15.40 13.40
CA LYS A 62 6.03 16.66 12.79
C LYS A 62 6.78 16.88 11.48
N LEU A 63 8.09 16.67 11.47
CA LEU A 63 8.89 16.74 10.23
C LEU A 63 8.32 15.84 9.12
N GLY A 64 7.92 14.62 9.49
CA GLY A 64 7.25 13.70 8.57
C GLY A 64 5.90 14.22 8.06
N CYS A 65 5.08 14.81 8.94
CA CYS A 65 3.80 15.44 8.58
C CYS A 65 3.98 16.65 7.67
N ASP A 66 4.96 17.50 7.95
CA ASP A 66 5.29 18.66 7.12
C ASP A 66 5.74 18.23 5.72
N PHE A 67 6.59 17.20 5.64
CA PHE A 67 6.95 16.59 4.36
C PHE A 67 5.71 16.07 3.60
N MET A 68 4.79 15.39 4.29
CA MET A 68 3.55 14.87 3.68
C MET A 68 2.58 15.97 3.27
N SER A 69 2.69 17.16 3.83
CA SER A 69 1.87 18.34 3.50
C SER A 69 2.39 19.12 2.29
N THR A 70 3.55 18.75 1.75
CA THR A 70 4.12 19.42 0.58
C THR A 70 3.24 19.27 -0.67
N PRO A 71 3.22 20.25 -1.59
CA PRO A 71 2.44 20.17 -2.84
C PRO A 71 2.77 18.95 -3.68
N VAL A 72 4.02 18.48 -3.64
CA VAL A 72 4.46 17.28 -4.36
C VAL A 72 3.69 16.04 -3.86
N ILE A 73 3.59 15.89 -2.53
CA ILE A 73 2.85 14.77 -1.93
C ILE A 73 1.34 14.92 -2.17
N SER A 74 0.80 16.12 -2.13
CA SER A 74 -0.62 16.36 -2.44
C SER A 74 -1.00 15.90 -3.86
N ILE A 75 -0.09 16.07 -4.83
CA ILE A 75 -0.27 15.52 -6.19
C ILE A 75 -0.09 13.99 -6.21
N MET A 76 0.77 13.45 -5.33
CA MET A 76 0.98 12.00 -5.25
C MET A 76 -0.22 11.24 -4.69
N VAL A 77 -1.08 11.86 -3.88
CA VAL A 77 -2.26 11.21 -3.28
C VAL A 77 -3.22 10.65 -4.34
N PRO A 78 -3.69 11.41 -5.34
CA PRO A 78 -4.54 10.85 -6.40
C PRO A 78 -3.82 9.82 -7.27
N VAL A 79 -2.51 9.96 -7.49
CA VAL A 79 -1.69 8.96 -8.19
C VAL A 79 -1.66 7.65 -7.39
N LEU A 80 -1.50 7.73 -6.08
CA LEU A 80 -1.55 6.59 -5.17
C LEU A 80 -2.92 5.91 -5.21
N ALA A 81 -4.02 6.67 -5.14
CA ALA A 81 -5.37 6.14 -5.24
C ALA A 81 -5.58 5.39 -6.57
N LEU A 82 -5.11 5.96 -7.68
CA LEU A 82 -5.15 5.31 -8.99
C LEU A 82 -4.30 4.02 -8.99
N GLY A 83 -3.11 4.05 -8.40
CA GLY A 83 -2.23 2.88 -8.24
C GLY A 83 -2.92 1.74 -7.48
N PHE A 84 -3.62 2.04 -6.39
CA PHE A 84 -4.45 1.07 -5.66
C PHE A 84 -5.55 0.48 -6.54
N LEU A 85 -6.32 1.31 -7.23
CA LEU A 85 -7.41 0.85 -8.10
C LEU A 85 -6.89 -0.07 -9.21
N VAL A 86 -5.81 0.30 -9.87
CA VAL A 86 -5.16 -0.50 -10.91
C VAL A 86 -4.68 -1.83 -10.33
N HIS A 87 -3.99 -1.80 -9.18
CA HIS A 87 -3.48 -3.01 -8.52
C HIS A 87 -4.60 -3.97 -8.14
N ILE A 88 -5.68 -3.48 -7.53
CA ILE A 88 -6.83 -4.29 -7.13
C ILE A 88 -7.52 -4.87 -8.37
N ALA A 89 -7.79 -4.05 -9.39
CA ALA A 89 -8.45 -4.49 -10.61
C ALA A 89 -7.69 -5.61 -11.33
N TYR A 90 -6.37 -5.42 -11.52
CA TYR A 90 -5.53 -6.46 -12.11
C TYR A 90 -5.36 -7.68 -11.22
N GLY A 91 -5.27 -7.50 -9.90
CA GLY A 91 -5.20 -8.61 -8.94
C GLY A 91 -6.45 -9.50 -8.99
N CYS A 92 -7.63 -8.90 -8.98
CA CYS A 92 -8.90 -9.60 -9.13
C CYS A 92 -9.01 -10.28 -10.50
N TRP A 93 -8.67 -9.58 -11.57
CA TRP A 93 -8.69 -10.12 -12.91
C TRP A 93 -7.78 -11.34 -13.07
N LEU A 94 -6.53 -11.25 -12.62
CA LEU A 94 -5.56 -12.33 -12.70
C LEU A 94 -5.98 -13.53 -11.84
N SER A 95 -6.51 -13.27 -10.65
CA SER A 95 -7.04 -14.32 -9.77
C SER A 95 -8.22 -15.05 -10.40
N TYR A 96 -9.16 -14.30 -10.98
CA TYR A 96 -10.30 -14.88 -11.69
C TYR A 96 -9.86 -15.75 -12.86
N LYS A 97 -8.94 -15.26 -13.70
CA LYS A 97 -8.40 -16.02 -14.82
C LYS A 97 -7.65 -17.27 -14.39
N ASN A 98 -6.90 -17.21 -13.29
CA ASN A 98 -6.21 -18.36 -12.73
C ASN A 98 -7.18 -19.43 -12.20
N ILE A 99 -8.27 -19.00 -11.53
CA ILE A 99 -9.33 -19.91 -11.05
C ILE A 99 -10.02 -20.58 -12.24
N GLN A 100 -10.36 -19.81 -13.28
CA GLN A 100 -10.99 -20.30 -14.47
C GLN A 100 -10.10 -21.31 -15.22
N ALA A 101 -8.81 -21.02 -15.36
CA ALA A 101 -7.84 -21.92 -16.03
C ALA A 101 -7.62 -23.24 -15.28
N ARG A 102 -7.84 -23.26 -13.95
CA ARG A 102 -7.76 -24.49 -13.12
C ARG A 102 -9.04 -25.33 -13.10
N GLY A 103 -10.11 -24.88 -13.75
CA GLY A 103 -11.42 -25.54 -13.67
C GLY A 103 -12.12 -25.35 -12.31
N GLY A 104 -11.81 -24.27 -11.57
CA GLY A 104 -12.43 -23.92 -10.30
C GLY A 104 -11.44 -23.76 -9.14
N TYR A 105 -11.93 -23.88 -7.93
CA TYR A 105 -11.13 -23.68 -6.69
C TYR A 105 -10.20 -24.86 -6.35
N LYS A 106 -10.23 -25.94 -7.14
CA LYS A 106 -9.32 -27.08 -6.95
C LYS A 106 -7.88 -26.66 -7.15
N ARG A 107 -6.98 -27.23 -6.35
CA ARG A 107 -5.53 -27.04 -6.55
C ARG A 107 -5.08 -27.84 -7.77
N TYR A 108 -3.96 -27.44 -8.36
CA TYR A 108 -3.33 -28.23 -9.43
C TYR A 108 -3.01 -29.63 -8.92
N GLU A 109 -3.32 -30.65 -9.70
CA GLU A 109 -3.00 -32.06 -9.37
C GLU A 109 -1.49 -32.29 -9.27
N VAL A 110 -0.73 -31.58 -10.10
CA VAL A 110 0.73 -31.63 -10.07
C VAL A 110 1.25 -30.30 -9.51
N SER A 111 1.77 -30.32 -8.29
CA SER A 111 2.44 -29.16 -7.72
C SER A 111 3.88 -29.09 -8.26
N SER A 112 4.16 -28.16 -9.16
CA SER A 112 5.55 -27.86 -9.51
C SER A 112 6.21 -27.16 -8.32
N LYS A 113 7.29 -27.73 -7.79
CA LYS A 113 8.13 -27.09 -6.77
C LYS A 113 9.05 -26.04 -7.43
N ALA A 114 8.47 -25.02 -8.07
CA ALA A 114 9.24 -23.89 -8.56
C ALA A 114 9.82 -23.10 -7.38
N ALA A 115 11.04 -22.59 -7.52
CA ALA A 115 11.71 -21.79 -6.46
C ALA A 115 10.88 -20.57 -6.01
N ALA A 116 9.93 -20.10 -6.82
CA ALA A 116 9.01 -19.00 -6.53
C ALA A 116 7.69 -19.45 -5.85
N ASP A 117 7.49 -20.75 -5.56
CA ASP A 117 6.27 -21.28 -4.96
C ASP A 117 6.30 -21.15 -3.42
N SER A 118 6.18 -19.90 -2.95
CA SER A 118 6.06 -19.60 -1.52
C SER A 118 4.61 -19.75 -1.02
N TRP A 119 4.44 -19.92 0.29
CA TRP A 119 3.11 -19.90 0.92
C TRP A 119 2.34 -18.61 0.59
N SER A 120 3.04 -17.48 0.59
CA SER A 120 2.47 -16.16 0.28
C SER A 120 1.95 -16.09 -1.15
N SER A 121 2.70 -16.62 -2.13
CA SER A 121 2.28 -16.61 -3.54
C SER A 121 1.06 -17.50 -3.78
N ARG A 122 0.95 -18.60 -3.05
CA ARG A 122 -0.21 -19.52 -3.12
C ARG A 122 -1.48 -18.94 -2.49
N ASN A 123 -1.34 -18.04 -1.52
CA ASN A 123 -2.45 -17.44 -0.77
C ASN A 123 -2.62 -15.94 -1.07
N MET A 124 -2.03 -15.44 -2.16
CA MET A 124 -2.01 -14.00 -2.47
C MET A 124 -3.41 -13.37 -2.54
N LEU A 125 -4.43 -14.08 -3.03
CA LEU A 125 -5.80 -13.57 -3.08
C LEU A 125 -6.37 -13.35 -1.68
N VAL A 126 -6.20 -14.35 -0.79
CA VAL A 126 -6.69 -14.27 0.59
C VAL A 126 -5.97 -13.15 1.35
N LEU A 127 -4.64 -13.09 1.23
CA LEU A 127 -3.84 -12.02 1.83
C LEU A 127 -4.24 -10.65 1.28
N GLY A 128 -4.49 -10.54 -0.02
CA GLY A 128 -4.97 -9.31 -0.66
C GLY A 128 -6.33 -8.85 -0.13
N ILE A 129 -7.27 -9.77 0.08
CA ILE A 129 -8.59 -9.46 0.68
C ILE A 129 -8.44 -8.97 2.12
N VAL A 130 -7.58 -9.61 2.92
CA VAL A 130 -7.30 -9.18 4.31
C VAL A 130 -6.71 -7.77 4.32
N ILE A 131 -5.70 -7.50 3.49
CA ILE A 131 -5.08 -6.17 3.39
C ILE A 131 -6.10 -5.13 2.90
N LEU A 132 -6.95 -5.47 1.94
CA LEU A 132 -8.00 -4.58 1.45
C LEU A 132 -9.01 -4.23 2.55
N GLY A 133 -9.39 -5.19 3.39
CA GLY A 133 -10.25 -4.95 4.55
C GLY A 133 -9.61 -4.02 5.57
N LEU A 134 -8.33 -4.23 5.89
CA LEU A 134 -7.56 -3.35 6.77
C LEU A 134 -7.40 -1.95 6.19
N LEU A 135 -7.16 -1.83 4.89
CA LEU A 135 -7.09 -0.55 4.19
C LEU A 135 -8.42 0.21 4.23
N ALA A 136 -9.53 -0.48 3.97
CA ALA A 136 -10.86 0.13 4.03
C ALA A 136 -11.18 0.64 5.45
N PHE A 137 -10.85 -0.14 6.48
CA PHE A 137 -10.99 0.27 7.88
C PHE A 137 -10.09 1.48 8.20
N HIS A 138 -8.84 1.47 7.73
CA HIS A 138 -7.89 2.57 7.90
C HIS A 138 -8.40 3.86 7.24
N LEU A 139 -8.86 3.79 6.00
CA LEU A 139 -9.40 4.94 5.28
C LEU A 139 -10.63 5.51 5.98
N PHE A 140 -11.54 4.65 6.42
CA PHE A 140 -12.74 5.09 7.13
C PHE A 140 -12.40 5.72 8.50
N HIS A 141 -11.51 5.09 9.25
CA HIS A 141 -11.25 5.51 10.63
C HIS A 141 -10.34 6.74 10.73
N PHE A 142 -9.39 6.89 9.82
CA PHE A 142 -8.45 8.01 9.84
C PHE A 142 -8.78 9.05 8.77
N TRP A 143 -8.74 8.67 7.50
CA TRP A 143 -8.87 9.64 6.41
C TRP A 143 -10.26 10.29 6.37
N ALA A 144 -11.34 9.52 6.43
CA ALA A 144 -12.69 10.08 6.40
C ALA A 144 -12.97 11.00 7.59
N LYS A 145 -12.52 10.61 8.81
CA LYS A 145 -12.67 11.46 10.01
C LYS A 145 -11.83 12.72 9.99
N MET A 146 -10.75 12.76 9.23
CA MET A 146 -9.92 13.97 9.09
C MET A 146 -10.47 14.91 8.01
N GLN A 147 -11.25 14.42 7.07
CA GLN A 147 -11.80 15.22 5.96
C GLN A 147 -13.25 15.64 6.17
N LEU A 148 -14.00 14.97 7.05
CA LEU A 148 -15.38 15.28 7.43
C LEU A 148 -15.45 15.94 8.78
#